data_ec03b95cb7b4a6092bb840f096631601
#
_entry.id   ec03b95cb7b4a6092bb840f096631601
#
_cell.length_a   1.000
_cell.length_b   1.000
_cell.length_c   1.000
_cell.angle_alpha   90.00
_cell.angle_beta   90.00
_cell.angle_gamma   90.00
#
_symmetry.space_group_name_H-M   'P 1'
#
loop_
_entity.id
_entity.type
_entity.pdbx_description
1 polymer ?
#
loop_
_entity_poly.entity_id
_entity_poly.type
_entity_poly.pdbx_seq_one_letter_code
_entity_poly.pdbx_strand_id
1 'polypeptide(L)'
;MRDKNKIIQDAKREAEGILQTAENRARTLVSREEVLVKAQEKAREITQEANQQAATLRRTINKYCDNMLQNTQERLQKSFGEIKTVRDNLKK
;
A
#
# COMPACT_ATOMS: atom_id res chain seq x y z
N MET A 1 -41.55 -50.50 22.50
CA MET A 1 -41.17 -49.27 23.25
C MET A 1 -39.68 -48.93 23.12
N ARG A 2 -38.79 -49.89 23.17
CA ARG A 2 -37.34 -49.65 23.02
C ARG A 2 -36.99 -49.04 21.66
N ASP A 3 -37.63 -49.52 20.61
CA ASP A 3 -37.33 -49.02 19.24
C ASP A 3 -37.78 -47.60 19.05
N LYS A 4 -38.91 -47.21 19.62
CA LYS A 4 -39.44 -45.86 19.54
C LYS A 4 -38.53 -44.83 20.28
N ASN A 5 -38.07 -45.22 21.48
CA ASN A 5 -37.16 -44.37 22.25
C ASN A 5 -35.81 -44.26 21.57
N LYS A 6 -35.33 -45.35 20.96
CA LYS A 6 -34.06 -45.32 20.20
C LYS A 6 -34.16 -44.42 18.99
N ILE A 7 -35.26 -44.48 18.25
CA ILE A 7 -35.49 -43.61 17.09
C ILE A 7 -35.48 -42.13 17.50
N ILE A 8 -36.15 -41.81 18.61
CA ILE A 8 -36.19 -40.45 19.14
C ILE A 8 -34.80 -39.98 19.56
N GLN A 9 -34.04 -40.83 20.25
CA GLN A 9 -32.67 -40.50 20.66
C GLN A 9 -31.74 -40.31 19.47
N ASP A 10 -31.84 -41.18 18.47
CA ASP A 10 -31.05 -41.08 17.25
C ASP A 10 -31.37 -39.80 16.46
N ALA A 11 -32.66 -39.44 16.38
CA ALA A 11 -33.10 -38.21 15.74
C ALA A 11 -32.57 -36.98 16.47
N LYS A 12 -32.56 -36.99 17.79
CA LYS A 12 -32.01 -35.89 18.60
C LYS A 12 -30.50 -35.73 18.38
N ARG A 13 -29.77 -36.85 18.36
CA ARG A 13 -28.31 -36.84 18.10
C ARG A 13 -28.01 -36.30 16.71
N GLU A 14 -28.80 -36.73 15.73
CA GLU A 14 -28.62 -36.25 14.36
C GLU A 14 -28.88 -34.73 14.26
N ALA A 15 -29.96 -34.25 14.90
CA ALA A 15 -30.31 -32.84 14.94
C ALA A 15 -29.19 -32.00 15.62
N GLU A 16 -28.67 -32.50 16.77
CA GLU A 16 -27.56 -31.84 17.47
C GLU A 16 -26.30 -31.79 16.62
N GLY A 17 -25.99 -32.88 15.90
CA GLY A 17 -24.86 -32.93 14.98
C GLY A 17 -24.98 -31.94 13.83
N ILE A 18 -26.17 -31.83 13.25
CA ILE A 18 -26.45 -30.86 12.18
C ILE A 18 -26.28 -29.42 12.68
N LEU A 19 -26.83 -29.10 13.86
CA LEU A 19 -26.71 -27.79 14.46
C LEU A 19 -25.25 -27.43 14.74
N GLN A 20 -24.50 -28.37 15.32
CA GLN A 20 -23.09 -28.15 15.64
C GLN A 20 -22.25 -27.91 14.38
N THR A 21 -22.52 -28.71 13.34
CA THR A 21 -21.84 -28.52 12.04
C THR A 21 -22.16 -27.15 11.44
N ALA A 22 -23.43 -26.77 11.50
CA ALA A 22 -23.86 -25.42 10.99
C ALA A 22 -23.19 -24.29 11.77
N GLU A 23 -23.11 -24.39 13.10
CA GLU A 23 -22.43 -23.41 13.93
C GLU A 23 -20.95 -23.30 13.61
N ASN A 24 -20.28 -24.46 13.44
CA ASN A 24 -18.86 -24.48 13.09
C ASN A 24 -18.59 -23.87 11.72
N ARG A 25 -19.44 -24.12 10.74
CA ARG A 25 -19.37 -23.52 9.41
C ARG A 25 -19.57 -22.01 9.48
N ALA A 26 -20.55 -21.57 10.25
CA ALA A 26 -20.83 -20.16 10.44
C ALA A 26 -19.62 -19.42 11.05
N ARG A 27 -18.99 -20.00 12.07
CA ARG A 27 -17.78 -19.43 12.68
C ARG A 27 -16.63 -19.35 11.68
N THR A 28 -16.45 -20.39 10.88
CA THR A 28 -15.41 -20.42 9.85
C THR A 28 -15.62 -19.32 8.81
N LEU A 29 -16.87 -19.13 8.37
CA LEU A 29 -17.21 -18.08 7.39
C LEU A 29 -16.96 -16.69 7.95
N VAL A 30 -17.38 -16.43 9.19
CA VAL A 30 -17.13 -15.14 9.86
C VAL A 30 -15.64 -14.90 10.00
N SER A 31 -14.87 -15.91 10.42
CA SER A 31 -13.42 -15.81 10.54
C SER A 31 -12.75 -15.50 9.20
N ARG A 32 -13.19 -16.12 8.12
CA ARG A 32 -12.68 -15.86 6.77
C ARG A 32 -12.99 -14.43 6.31
N GLU A 33 -14.20 -13.95 6.60
CA GLU A 33 -14.57 -12.57 6.28
C GLU A 33 -13.70 -11.56 7.04
N GLU A 34 -13.47 -11.81 8.33
CA GLU A 34 -12.59 -10.94 9.14
C GLU A 34 -11.16 -10.91 8.58
N VAL A 35 -10.63 -12.07 8.20
CA VAL A 35 -9.29 -12.17 7.60
C VAL A 35 -9.25 -11.41 6.28
N LEU A 36 -10.28 -11.56 5.46
CA LEU A 36 -10.36 -10.85 4.18
C LEU A 36 -10.39 -9.34 4.36
N VAL A 37 -11.22 -8.84 5.28
CA VAL A 37 -11.33 -7.42 5.58
C VAL A 37 -9.98 -6.87 6.07
N LYS A 38 -9.33 -7.58 6.99
CA LYS A 38 -8.01 -7.19 7.50
C LYS A 38 -6.95 -7.19 6.40
N ALA A 39 -7.00 -8.17 5.51
CA ALA A 39 -6.07 -8.23 4.38
C ALA A 39 -6.29 -7.06 3.42
N GLN A 40 -7.53 -6.70 3.14
CA GLN A 40 -7.86 -5.56 2.30
C GLN A 40 -7.42 -4.24 2.92
N GLU A 41 -7.63 -4.05 4.23
CA GLU A 41 -7.17 -2.89 4.96
C GLU A 41 -5.65 -2.77 4.92
N LYS A 42 -4.96 -3.88 5.16
CA LYS A 42 -3.49 -3.92 5.12
C LYS A 42 -2.95 -3.61 3.74
N ALA A 43 -3.57 -4.17 2.70
CA ALA A 43 -3.19 -3.88 1.31
C ALA A 43 -3.38 -2.40 0.98
N ARG A 44 -4.46 -1.80 1.44
CA ARG A 44 -4.74 -0.38 1.25
C ARG A 44 -3.71 0.50 1.95
N GLU A 45 -3.36 0.17 3.20
CA GLU A 45 -2.31 0.87 3.94
C GLU A 45 -0.96 0.80 3.23
N ILE A 46 -0.58 -0.39 2.78
CA ILE A 46 0.68 -0.59 2.06
C ILE A 46 0.70 0.23 0.77
N THR A 47 -0.40 0.23 0.02
CA THR A 47 -0.51 1.00 -1.22
C THR A 47 -0.41 2.50 -0.97
N GLN A 48 -1.10 3.00 0.04
CA GLN A 48 -1.03 4.43 0.42
C GLN A 48 0.38 4.82 0.84
N GLU A 49 1.02 4.01 1.66
CA GLU A 49 2.38 4.24 2.12
C GLU A 49 3.37 4.26 0.96
N ALA A 50 3.26 3.29 0.06
CA ALA A 50 4.09 3.22 -1.13
C ALA A 50 3.91 4.45 -2.03
N ASN A 51 2.66 4.90 -2.22
CA ASN A 51 2.36 6.08 -3.01
C ASN A 51 2.92 7.35 -2.37
N GLN A 52 2.84 7.48 -1.04
CA GLN A 52 3.39 8.61 -0.32
C GLN A 52 4.92 8.64 -0.41
N GLN A 53 5.56 7.50 -0.25
CA GLN A 53 7.01 7.37 -0.37
C GLN A 53 7.48 7.72 -1.79
N ALA A 54 6.76 7.23 -2.80
CA ALA A 54 7.07 7.53 -4.20
C ALA A 54 6.94 9.03 -4.49
N ALA A 55 5.88 9.66 -3.98
CA ALA A 55 5.67 11.10 -4.16
C ALA A 55 6.76 11.93 -3.47
N THR A 56 7.15 11.53 -2.26
CA THR A 56 8.23 12.20 -1.51
C THR A 56 9.56 12.06 -2.24
N LEU A 57 9.87 10.86 -2.71
CA LEU A 57 11.09 10.60 -3.46
C LEU A 57 11.14 11.43 -4.73
N ARG A 58 10.03 11.49 -5.47
CA ARG A 58 9.93 12.30 -6.70
C ARG A 58 10.20 13.79 -6.43
N ARG A 59 9.61 14.33 -5.39
CA ARG A 59 9.83 15.73 -5.00
C ARG A 59 11.28 15.98 -4.62
N THR A 60 11.88 15.06 -3.88
CA THR A 60 13.29 15.17 -3.47
C THR A 60 14.21 15.12 -4.69
N ILE A 61 13.97 14.22 -5.63
CA ILE A 61 14.75 14.13 -6.87
C ILE A 61 14.58 15.40 -7.70
N ASN A 62 13.36 15.87 -7.87
CA ASN A 62 13.10 17.09 -8.64
C ASN A 62 13.79 18.30 -8.03
N LYS A 63 13.76 18.42 -6.72
CA LYS A 63 14.44 19.50 -6.01
C LYS A 63 15.96 19.42 -6.18
N TYR A 64 16.51 18.22 -6.08
CA TYR A 64 17.93 17.99 -6.28
C TYR A 64 18.36 18.36 -7.70
N CYS A 65 17.60 17.91 -8.69
CA CYS A 65 17.87 18.23 -10.10
C CYS A 65 17.75 19.72 -10.37
N ASP A 66 16.73 20.37 -9.82
CA ASP A 66 16.55 21.81 -9.96
C ASP A 66 17.74 22.59 -9.38
N ASN A 67 18.19 22.20 -8.19
CA ASN A 67 19.35 22.82 -7.56
C ASN A 67 20.62 22.63 -8.40
N MET A 68 20.83 21.44 -8.95
CA MET A 68 21.98 21.18 -9.83
C MET A 68 21.94 22.03 -11.10
N LEU A 69 20.77 22.11 -11.72
CA LEU A 69 20.59 22.89 -12.93
C LEU A 69 20.77 24.39 -12.63
N GLN A 70 20.28 24.87 -11.51
CA GLN A 70 20.45 26.25 -11.08
C GLN A 70 21.94 26.58 -10.89
N ASN A 71 22.67 25.71 -10.20
CA ASN A 71 24.11 25.88 -10.01
C ASN A 71 24.85 25.88 -11.35
N THR A 72 24.49 25.04 -12.26
CA THR A 72 25.07 24.98 -13.59
C THR A 72 24.77 26.25 -14.37
N GLN A 73 23.55 26.73 -14.30
CA GLN A 73 23.14 27.98 -14.94
C GLN A 73 23.95 29.16 -14.42
N GLU A 74 24.13 29.26 -13.11
CA GLU A 74 24.91 30.33 -12.49
C GLU A 74 26.37 30.29 -12.95
N ARG A 75 26.97 29.10 -13.04
CA ARG A 75 28.34 28.94 -13.54
C ARG A 75 28.47 29.34 -15.00
N LEU A 76 27.50 29.00 -15.83
CA LEU A 76 27.46 29.35 -17.22
C LEU A 76 27.32 30.86 -17.39
N GLN A 77 26.48 31.53 -16.59
CA GLN A 77 26.32 32.98 -16.60
C GLN A 77 27.61 33.66 -16.21
N LYS A 78 28.29 33.16 -15.19
CA LYS A 78 29.59 33.70 -14.76
C LYS A 78 30.63 33.54 -15.85
N SER A 79 30.74 32.37 -16.46
CA SER A 79 31.66 32.11 -17.56
C SER A 79 31.35 32.99 -18.77
N PHE A 80 30.10 33.17 -19.09
CA PHE A 80 29.63 34.05 -20.15
C PHE A 80 30.07 35.51 -19.89
N GLY A 81 29.91 35.99 -18.66
CA GLY A 81 30.35 37.34 -18.27
C GLY A 81 31.85 37.50 -18.36
N GLU A 82 32.63 36.52 -17.95
CA GLU A 82 34.07 36.53 -18.06
C GLU A 82 34.54 36.60 -19.52
N ILE A 83 33.93 35.80 -20.38
CA ILE A 83 34.22 35.81 -21.82
C ILE A 83 33.89 37.19 -22.41
N LYS A 84 32.76 37.77 -22.05
CA LYS A 84 32.35 39.08 -22.53
C LYS A 84 33.34 40.14 -22.11
N THR A 85 33.83 40.11 -20.87
CA THR A 85 34.82 41.05 -20.35
C THR A 85 36.13 40.96 -21.12
N VAL A 86 36.63 39.75 -21.38
CA VAL A 86 37.85 39.54 -22.16
C VAL A 86 37.70 40.08 -23.59
N ARG A 87 36.56 39.79 -24.22
CA ARG A 87 36.28 40.27 -25.58
C ARG A 87 36.24 41.79 -25.64
N ASP A 88 35.61 42.42 -24.66
CA ASP A 88 35.54 43.89 -24.58
C ASP A 88 36.92 44.51 -24.38
N ASN A 89 37.78 43.86 -23.57
CA ASN A 89 39.17 44.31 -23.37
C ASN A 89 40.02 44.18 -24.64
N LEU A 90 39.76 43.14 -25.44
CA LEU A 90 40.47 42.96 -26.71
C LEU A 90 40.14 44.04 -27.76
N LYS A 91 38.97 44.65 -27.64
CA LYS A 91 38.52 45.67 -28.54
C LYS A 91 39.12 47.04 -28.21
N LYS A 92 39.65 47.18 -27.04
CA LYS A 92 40.38 48.44 -26.65
C LYS A 92 41.75 48.42 -27.26
#